data_9ca66038daba9a46b74620b34f04aa9b
#
_entry.id   9ca66038daba9a46b74620b34f04aa9b
#
_cell.length_a   1.000
_cell.length_b   1.000
_cell.length_c   1.000
_cell.angle_alpha   90.00
_cell.angle_beta   90.00
_cell.angle_gamma   90.00
#
_symmetry.space_group_name_H-M   'P 1'
#
loop_
_entity.id
_entity.type
_entity.pdbx_description
1 polymer ?
#
loop_
_entity_poly.entity_id
_entity_poly.type
_entity_poly.pdbx_seq_one_letter_code
_entity_poly.pdbx_strand_id
1 'polypeptide(L)'
;MDAHSMRTKSVKLAVTAMAAATILLATGCSAGGGGGGGADEKVELRFAWWGSEQLDAIKDEQITLFEKKYPNISVVQEPSEYAGYYDKLATQVAGGNGPDVLQITYNVIAEYAGRGALLDLSTVEDELDLSNYAAGSLDGGMYEGANYGVPTGLGARGIIVNLDLFEAAGIEVPDDTTWTWSDYVDTAAKLSAALPDGSFGATINSTEQLLNTIARQSGDNVYTEDGGVGDIEEHAKFMFELNSELISTGGAPDASFSSEQDSLALEQRLMGTGNVAMSFEPINFLPIYKDSSGANLALLDVPNDGGDPGLWPQPTVLYAASAQSKHPKESAMLIDWLLNSTEAAPLNKLTLGISANPDVLAEISPDFTEVEQIQSDFLDKIIAQDGAPNVQTPVGGGATQEIVARMGTEVLFGRLSAADAAKQFVSELTSALG
;
A
#
# COMPACT_ATOMS: atom_id res chain seq x y z
N MET A 1 42.55 46.18 27.38
CA MET A 1 43.83 45.64 26.90
C MET A 1 43.48 44.59 25.85
N ASP A 2 43.61 44.72 24.68
CA ASP A 2 43.87 45.51 23.50
C ASP A 2 43.22 44.78 22.33
N ALA A 3 42.32 45.27 21.60
CA ALA A 3 42.35 46.11 20.42
C ALA A 3 43.44 45.77 19.38
N HIS A 4 42.99 45.25 18.21
CA HIS A 4 43.55 45.58 16.85
C HIS A 4 42.69 44.89 15.83
N SER A 5 41.82 45.61 15.13
CA SER A 5 42.00 46.59 14.08
C SER A 5 42.23 45.99 12.67
N MET A 6 41.20 46.15 11.85
CA MET A 6 41.14 46.56 10.45
C MET A 6 42.11 45.97 9.41
N ARG A 7 41.54 45.47 8.30
CA ARG A 7 41.72 46.14 7.00
C ARG A 7 40.80 45.66 5.89
N THR A 8 39.89 46.51 5.50
CA THR A 8 39.20 46.58 4.21
C THR A 8 40.20 46.74 3.07
N LYS A 9 40.02 46.00 1.97
CA LYS A 9 40.49 46.43 0.63
C LYS A 9 39.41 46.16 -0.41
N SER A 10 38.77 47.26 -0.80
CA SER A 10 38.02 47.48 -2.02
C SER A 10 39.02 47.50 -3.21
N VAL A 11 38.69 46.82 -4.32
CA VAL A 11 39.28 47.10 -5.63
C VAL A 11 38.16 47.22 -6.65
N LYS A 12 38.28 48.34 -7.38
CA LYS A 12 37.32 48.88 -8.32
C LYS A 12 37.33 48.20 -9.68
N LEU A 13 36.17 48.18 -10.29
CA LEU A 13 35.82 48.41 -11.71
C LEU A 13 36.94 48.36 -12.75
N ALA A 14 36.74 47.57 -13.81
CA ALA A 14 37.08 47.94 -15.17
C ALA A 14 35.99 47.39 -16.13
N VAL A 15 35.23 48.33 -16.68
CA VAL A 15 34.35 48.18 -17.84
C VAL A 15 35.22 48.27 -19.08
N THR A 16 35.05 47.34 -20.03
CA THR A 16 35.44 47.57 -21.41
C THR A 16 34.41 46.93 -22.33
N ALA A 17 33.64 47.76 -22.97
CA ALA A 17 32.77 47.46 -24.09
C ALA A 17 33.59 47.42 -25.37
N MET A 18 33.32 46.43 -26.26
CA MET A 18 33.62 46.56 -27.68
C MET A 18 32.69 45.75 -28.55
N ALA A 19 32.10 46.39 -29.42
CA ALA A 19 31.09 46.35 -30.40
C ALA A 19 31.26 45.30 -31.52
N ALA A 20 30.11 44.81 -31.96
CA ALA A 20 29.60 44.57 -33.33
C ALA A 20 30.49 43.92 -34.40
N ALA A 21 29.97 42.81 -34.93
CA ALA A 21 29.96 42.56 -36.38
C ALA A 21 28.78 41.64 -36.76
N THR A 22 27.85 42.19 -37.47
CA THR A 22 26.75 41.66 -38.24
C THR A 22 27.28 40.90 -39.46
N ILE A 23 26.75 39.70 -39.77
CA ILE A 23 26.60 39.22 -41.17
C ILE A 23 25.31 38.41 -41.29
N LEU A 24 24.50 38.90 -42.21
CA LEU A 24 23.23 38.36 -42.73
C LEU A 24 23.47 37.26 -43.80
N LEU A 25 22.35 36.55 -44.03
CA LEU A 25 21.98 35.73 -45.21
C LEU A 25 22.33 34.26 -45.19
N ALA A 26 21.30 33.39 -45.10
CA ALA A 26 20.55 32.98 -46.29
C ALA A 26 19.24 32.28 -45.94
N THR A 27 18.16 32.82 -46.47
CA THR A 27 16.85 32.21 -46.61
C THR A 27 16.92 30.94 -47.46
N GLY A 28 16.30 29.86 -46.92
CA GLY A 28 15.99 28.66 -47.66
C GLY A 28 14.62 28.14 -47.20
N CYS A 29 13.55 28.67 -47.82
CA CYS A 29 12.24 28.00 -47.77
C CYS A 29 12.35 26.67 -48.55
N SER A 30 12.08 25.55 -47.86
CA SER A 30 11.56 24.36 -48.49
C SER A 30 10.34 23.93 -47.69
N ALA A 31 9.18 24.15 -48.30
CA ALA A 31 7.93 23.53 -47.92
C ALA A 31 7.94 22.08 -48.42
N GLY A 32 7.52 21.18 -47.56
CA GLY A 32 7.24 19.81 -48.01
C GLY A 32 7.20 18.79 -46.91
N GLY A 33 6.01 18.53 -46.38
CA GLY A 33 5.52 17.17 -46.22
C GLY A 33 5.86 16.37 -44.99
N GLY A 34 4.82 16.06 -44.27
CA GLY A 34 4.61 14.72 -43.77
C GLY A 34 5.18 14.39 -42.40
N GLY A 35 4.29 14.27 -41.45
CA GLY A 35 4.52 13.70 -40.15
C GLY A 35 5.31 12.39 -40.19
N GLY A 36 6.22 12.31 -39.28
CA GLY A 36 6.94 11.15 -38.87
C GLY A 36 7.53 11.54 -37.53
N GLY A 37 6.84 11.22 -36.45
CA GLY A 37 7.45 11.25 -35.11
C GLY A 37 8.65 10.33 -35.17
N GLY A 38 9.83 10.90 -34.96
CA GLY A 38 11.07 10.16 -35.10
C GLY A 38 11.22 9.12 -33.99
N ALA A 39 11.40 7.88 -34.37
CA ALA A 39 11.70 6.74 -33.52
C ALA A 39 13.08 6.82 -32.83
N ASP A 40 13.72 8.01 -32.78
CA ASP A 40 15.11 8.17 -32.37
C ASP A 40 15.32 9.18 -31.23
N GLU A 41 14.26 9.80 -30.68
CA GLU A 41 14.43 10.69 -29.52
C GLU A 41 14.68 9.89 -28.26
N LYS A 42 15.81 10.15 -27.59
CA LYS A 42 16.12 9.48 -26.32
C LYS A 42 15.28 10.06 -25.22
N VAL A 43 14.57 9.19 -24.52
CA VAL A 43 13.74 9.51 -23.37
C VAL A 43 14.40 8.95 -22.12
N GLU A 44 14.43 9.75 -21.06
CA GLU A 44 14.84 9.32 -19.73
C GLU A 44 13.64 9.47 -18.79
N LEU A 45 13.16 8.33 -18.26
CA LEU A 45 12.10 8.29 -17.26
C LEU A 45 12.71 8.14 -15.86
N ARG A 46 12.07 8.74 -14.87
CA ARG A 46 12.37 8.51 -13.46
C ARG A 46 11.27 7.69 -12.84
N PHE A 47 11.62 6.55 -12.24
CA PHE A 47 10.68 5.68 -11.56
C PHE A 47 11.01 5.58 -10.08
N ALA A 48 10.08 6.00 -9.22
CA ALA A 48 10.21 5.96 -7.77
C ALA A 48 9.31 4.90 -7.14
N TRP A 49 9.86 4.14 -6.19
CA TRP A 49 9.13 3.15 -5.40
C TRP A 49 9.75 3.00 -4.01
N TRP A 50 9.03 2.32 -3.13
CA TRP A 50 9.56 1.81 -1.87
C TRP A 50 9.52 0.29 -1.84
N GLY A 51 10.43 -0.33 -1.12
CA GLY A 51 10.45 -1.77 -0.97
C GLY A 51 11.68 -2.31 -0.27
N SER A 52 11.87 -3.62 -0.39
CA SER A 52 13.04 -4.34 0.10
C SER A 52 14.10 -4.47 -0.99
N GLU A 53 15.32 -4.86 -0.60
CA GLU A 53 16.38 -5.21 -1.55
C GLU A 53 15.93 -6.28 -2.57
N GLN A 54 15.06 -7.21 -2.16
CA GLN A 54 14.49 -8.22 -3.06
C GLN A 54 13.60 -7.57 -4.13
N LEU A 55 12.74 -6.62 -3.74
CA LEU A 55 11.90 -5.90 -4.70
C LEU A 55 12.73 -5.05 -5.63
N ASP A 56 13.79 -4.40 -5.14
CA ASP A 56 14.72 -3.62 -5.95
C ASP A 56 15.37 -4.48 -7.03
N ALA A 57 15.80 -5.70 -6.69
CA ALA A 57 16.37 -6.64 -7.66
C ALA A 57 15.36 -7.06 -8.73
N ILE A 58 14.10 -7.30 -8.36
CA ILE A 58 13.01 -7.59 -9.30
C ILE A 58 12.79 -6.41 -10.25
N LYS A 59 12.73 -5.17 -9.72
CA LYS A 59 12.56 -3.96 -10.53
C LYS A 59 13.71 -3.74 -11.49
N ASP A 60 14.95 -3.96 -11.05
CA ASP A 60 16.14 -3.85 -11.89
C ASP A 60 16.06 -4.81 -13.09
N GLU A 61 15.66 -6.06 -12.87
CA GLU A 61 15.46 -7.03 -13.96
C GLU A 61 14.32 -6.63 -14.90
N GLN A 62 13.16 -6.21 -14.38
CA GLN A 62 12.02 -5.73 -15.16
C GLN A 62 12.40 -4.54 -16.04
N ILE A 63 13.15 -3.57 -15.50
CA ILE A 63 13.61 -2.37 -16.19
C ILE A 63 14.66 -2.74 -17.24
N THR A 64 15.60 -3.63 -16.93
CA THR A 64 16.61 -4.12 -17.90
C THR A 64 15.92 -4.74 -19.13
N LEU A 65 14.87 -5.54 -18.93
CA LEU A 65 14.10 -6.12 -20.03
C LEU A 65 13.32 -5.04 -20.81
N PHE A 66 12.78 -4.03 -20.11
CA PHE A 66 12.09 -2.89 -20.74
C PHE A 66 13.04 -2.10 -21.65
N GLU A 67 14.21 -1.70 -21.17
CA GLU A 67 15.19 -0.94 -21.92
C GLU A 67 15.74 -1.73 -23.13
N LYS A 68 15.83 -3.05 -23.00
CA LYS A 68 16.18 -3.92 -24.12
C LYS A 68 15.11 -3.92 -25.22
N LYS A 69 13.83 -3.90 -24.82
CA LYS A 69 12.69 -3.84 -25.75
C LYS A 69 12.51 -2.45 -26.38
N TYR A 70 12.77 -1.41 -25.61
CA TYR A 70 12.62 0.00 -25.99
C TYR A 70 13.96 0.76 -25.84
N PRO A 71 14.94 0.54 -26.74
CA PRO A 71 16.31 1.01 -26.55
C PRO A 71 16.49 2.53 -26.62
N ASN A 72 15.43 3.27 -26.99
CA ASN A 72 15.37 4.73 -26.93
C ASN A 72 14.90 5.27 -25.58
N ILE A 73 14.42 4.41 -24.66
CA ILE A 73 13.96 4.80 -23.34
C ILE A 73 14.93 4.24 -22.30
N SER A 74 15.38 5.08 -21.37
CA SER A 74 16.15 4.69 -20.19
C SER A 74 15.38 5.04 -18.92
N VAL A 75 15.56 4.24 -17.85
CA VAL A 75 14.85 4.43 -16.59
C VAL A 75 15.83 4.69 -15.44
N VAL A 76 15.75 5.87 -14.87
CA VAL A 76 16.45 6.21 -13.64
C VAL A 76 15.66 5.67 -12.46
N GLN A 77 16.24 4.74 -11.75
CA GLN A 77 15.65 4.05 -10.62
C GLN A 77 15.79 4.88 -9.34
N GLU A 78 14.68 5.10 -8.62
CA GLU A 78 14.66 5.82 -7.34
C GLU A 78 14.06 4.97 -6.21
N PRO A 79 14.69 3.86 -5.81
CA PRO A 79 14.24 3.08 -4.67
C PRO A 79 14.40 3.86 -3.37
N SER A 80 13.57 3.55 -2.38
CA SER A 80 13.70 4.08 -1.02
C SER A 80 13.02 3.20 0.00
N GLU A 81 13.31 3.40 1.28
CA GLU A 81 12.55 2.85 2.38
C GLU A 81 11.16 3.50 2.42
N TYR A 82 10.16 2.76 2.94
CA TYR A 82 8.80 3.29 3.10
C TYR A 82 8.79 4.54 3.99
N ALA A 83 9.55 4.50 5.08
CA ALA A 83 9.73 5.66 5.95
C ALA A 83 10.38 6.82 5.18
N GLY A 84 9.66 7.93 5.06
CA GLY A 84 10.12 9.13 4.36
C GLY A 84 9.87 9.14 2.84
N TYR A 85 9.34 8.05 2.26
CA TYR A 85 9.00 8.02 0.83
C TYR A 85 8.03 9.15 0.45
N TYR A 86 6.91 9.25 1.16
CA TYR A 86 5.89 10.26 0.88
C TYR A 86 6.37 11.68 1.17
N ASP A 87 7.22 11.92 2.16
CA ASP A 87 7.83 13.23 2.43
C ASP A 87 8.73 13.67 1.26
N LYS A 88 9.54 12.74 0.74
CA LYS A 88 10.37 12.96 -0.45
C LYS A 88 9.50 13.23 -1.67
N LEU A 89 8.50 12.39 -1.93
CA LEU A 89 7.60 12.51 -3.06
C LEU A 89 6.84 13.85 -3.03
N ALA A 90 6.23 14.21 -1.90
CA ALA A 90 5.52 15.47 -1.74
C ALA A 90 6.43 16.68 -2.02
N THR A 91 7.68 16.64 -1.53
CA THR A 91 8.67 17.71 -1.79
C THR A 91 9.03 17.80 -3.28
N GLN A 92 9.25 16.67 -3.94
CA GLN A 92 9.60 16.63 -5.36
C GLN A 92 8.43 17.13 -6.23
N VAL A 93 7.20 16.67 -5.96
CA VAL A 93 5.98 17.08 -6.67
C VAL A 93 5.71 18.57 -6.48
N ALA A 94 5.79 19.09 -5.25
CA ALA A 94 5.63 20.53 -4.96
C ALA A 94 6.70 21.38 -5.64
N GLY A 95 7.91 20.86 -5.81
CA GLY A 95 9.02 21.50 -6.51
C GLY A 95 8.94 21.43 -8.04
N GLY A 96 7.94 20.75 -8.61
CA GLY A 96 7.83 20.54 -10.07
C GLY A 96 8.91 19.59 -10.63
N ASN A 97 9.46 18.70 -9.80
CA ASN A 97 10.51 17.74 -10.14
C ASN A 97 10.17 16.33 -9.61
N GLY A 98 8.89 15.97 -9.68
CA GLY A 98 8.43 14.63 -9.35
C GLY A 98 9.01 13.56 -10.30
N PRO A 99 8.98 12.26 -9.92
CA PRO A 99 9.27 11.17 -10.85
C PRO A 99 8.21 11.09 -11.95
N ASP A 100 8.53 10.47 -13.08
CA ASP A 100 7.59 10.27 -14.19
C ASP A 100 6.60 9.15 -13.86
N VAL A 101 7.09 8.06 -13.28
CA VAL A 101 6.31 6.94 -12.77
C VAL A 101 6.57 6.78 -11.28
N LEU A 102 5.55 6.48 -10.51
CA LEU A 102 5.64 6.35 -9.06
C LEU A 102 4.77 5.21 -8.54
N GLN A 103 5.25 4.57 -7.50
CA GLN A 103 4.47 3.64 -6.69
C GLN A 103 3.68 4.45 -5.66
N ILE A 104 2.40 4.10 -5.46
CA ILE A 104 1.51 4.84 -4.56
C ILE A 104 0.52 3.87 -3.91
N THR A 105 0.00 4.21 -2.74
CA THR A 105 -1.08 3.45 -2.08
C THR A 105 -2.45 4.04 -2.42
N TYR A 106 -3.48 3.20 -2.43
CA TYR A 106 -4.83 3.60 -2.79
C TYR A 106 -5.41 4.71 -1.88
N ASN A 107 -5.03 4.73 -0.62
CA ASN A 107 -5.54 5.68 0.37
C ASN A 107 -5.05 7.14 0.20
N VAL A 108 -4.12 7.40 -0.70
CA VAL A 108 -3.64 8.75 -1.01
C VAL A 108 -3.91 9.16 -2.46
N ILE A 109 -4.51 8.30 -3.27
CA ILE A 109 -4.86 8.60 -4.68
C ILE A 109 -5.69 9.89 -4.77
N ALA A 110 -6.76 10.00 -3.98
CA ALA A 110 -7.64 11.17 -3.99
C ALA A 110 -6.87 12.49 -3.68
N GLU A 111 -5.91 12.42 -2.74
CA GLU A 111 -5.11 13.59 -2.38
C GLU A 111 -4.20 14.04 -3.53
N TYR A 112 -3.47 13.12 -4.15
CA TYR A 112 -2.54 13.44 -5.22
C TYR A 112 -3.28 13.79 -6.52
N ALA A 113 -4.33 13.07 -6.88
CA ALA A 113 -5.18 13.35 -8.05
C ALA A 113 -5.92 14.69 -7.89
N GLY A 114 -6.54 14.94 -6.74
CA GLY A 114 -7.26 16.19 -6.46
C GLY A 114 -6.36 17.44 -6.49
N ARG A 115 -5.06 17.29 -6.25
CA ARG A 115 -4.05 18.36 -6.40
C ARG A 115 -3.50 18.48 -7.83
N GLY A 116 -3.95 17.63 -8.77
CA GLY A 116 -3.46 17.59 -10.14
C GLY A 116 -2.02 17.10 -10.27
N ALA A 117 -1.56 16.26 -9.34
CA ALA A 117 -0.21 15.70 -9.34
C ALA A 117 -0.08 14.44 -10.19
N LEU A 118 -1.20 13.70 -10.37
CA LEU A 118 -1.24 12.47 -11.15
C LEU A 118 -1.86 12.69 -12.53
N LEU A 119 -1.39 11.93 -13.49
CA LEU A 119 -1.92 11.89 -14.85
C LEU A 119 -3.22 11.06 -14.86
N ASP A 120 -4.25 11.60 -15.50
CA ASP A 120 -5.42 10.80 -15.87
C ASP A 120 -5.00 9.79 -16.96
N LEU A 121 -4.98 8.52 -16.58
CA LEU A 121 -4.50 7.43 -17.43
C LEU A 121 -5.40 7.18 -18.66
N SER A 122 -6.64 7.67 -18.66
CA SER A 122 -7.51 7.60 -19.85
C SER A 122 -6.94 8.41 -21.03
N THR A 123 -6.06 9.38 -20.74
CA THR A 123 -5.40 10.19 -21.78
C THR A 123 -4.26 9.48 -22.50
N VAL A 124 -3.88 8.29 -22.05
CA VAL A 124 -2.78 7.45 -22.56
C VAL A 124 -3.21 5.98 -22.74
N GLU A 125 -4.49 5.73 -22.97
CA GLU A 125 -5.06 4.39 -23.13
C GLU A 125 -4.51 3.62 -24.37
N ASP A 126 -3.95 4.33 -25.35
CA ASP A 126 -3.28 3.71 -26.48
C ASP A 126 -1.96 3.01 -26.09
N GLU A 127 -1.34 3.43 -24.98
CA GLU A 127 -0.07 2.93 -24.47
C GLU A 127 -0.20 2.03 -23.23
N LEU A 128 -1.40 1.95 -22.62
CA LEU A 128 -1.67 1.18 -21.40
C LEU A 128 -2.98 0.39 -21.55
N ASP A 129 -2.87 -0.92 -21.77
CA ASP A 129 -4.03 -1.79 -21.96
C ASP A 129 -4.58 -2.30 -20.62
N LEU A 130 -5.76 -1.78 -20.26
CA LEU A 130 -6.50 -2.20 -19.06
C LEU A 130 -7.78 -2.98 -19.40
N SER A 131 -7.96 -3.38 -20.67
CA SER A 131 -9.21 -4.00 -21.15
C SER A 131 -9.50 -5.37 -20.53
N ASN A 132 -8.49 -6.10 -20.08
CA ASN A 132 -8.61 -7.42 -19.47
C ASN A 132 -8.82 -7.40 -17.96
N TYR A 133 -8.73 -6.22 -17.33
CA TYR A 133 -8.88 -6.12 -15.89
C TYR A 133 -10.33 -6.38 -15.46
N ALA A 134 -10.51 -7.17 -14.40
CA ALA A 134 -11.85 -7.46 -13.88
C ALA A 134 -12.54 -6.19 -13.38
N ALA A 135 -13.87 -6.17 -13.48
CA ALA A 135 -14.66 -5.06 -12.94
C ALA A 135 -14.35 -4.88 -11.44
N GLY A 136 -14.15 -3.63 -11.02
CA GLY A 136 -13.82 -3.27 -9.64
C GLY A 136 -12.34 -3.40 -9.27
N SER A 137 -11.52 -4.14 -10.05
CA SER A 137 -10.10 -4.28 -9.72
C SER A 137 -9.30 -2.98 -9.86
N LEU A 138 -9.79 -2.03 -10.64
CA LEU A 138 -9.19 -0.71 -10.83
C LEU A 138 -9.71 0.36 -9.87
N ASP A 139 -10.73 0.05 -9.06
CA ASP A 139 -11.41 1.03 -8.19
C ASP A 139 -10.46 1.79 -7.26
N GLY A 140 -9.42 1.11 -6.75
CA GLY A 140 -8.43 1.73 -5.89
C GLY A 140 -7.60 2.85 -6.53
N GLY A 141 -7.58 2.94 -7.86
CA GLY A 141 -6.92 4.00 -8.63
C GLY A 141 -7.84 5.12 -9.11
N MET A 142 -9.16 4.97 -8.88
CA MET A 142 -10.15 5.93 -9.37
C MET A 142 -10.26 7.16 -8.47
N TYR A 143 -10.50 8.31 -9.07
CA TYR A 143 -10.89 9.54 -8.38
C TYR A 143 -11.76 10.39 -9.31
N GLU A 144 -12.93 10.84 -8.84
CA GLU A 144 -13.91 11.62 -9.61
C GLU A 144 -14.23 11.05 -11.00
N GLY A 145 -14.24 9.72 -11.13
CA GLY A 145 -14.60 9.00 -12.35
C GLY A 145 -13.45 8.84 -13.36
N ALA A 146 -12.24 9.30 -13.06
CA ALA A 146 -11.04 9.09 -13.85
C ALA A 146 -10.06 8.12 -13.15
N ASN A 147 -9.21 7.42 -13.90
CA ASN A 147 -8.23 6.49 -13.36
C ASN A 147 -6.85 7.16 -13.27
N TYR A 148 -6.27 7.19 -12.08
CA TYR A 148 -4.98 7.80 -11.78
C TYR A 148 -3.91 6.79 -11.36
N GLY A 149 -4.26 5.52 -11.20
CA GLY A 149 -3.31 4.50 -10.80
C GLY A 149 -3.81 3.09 -11.10
N VAL A 150 -2.91 2.20 -11.49
CA VAL A 150 -3.23 0.80 -11.78
C VAL A 150 -2.69 -0.09 -10.69
N PRO A 151 -3.51 -0.93 -10.04
CA PRO A 151 -3.05 -1.88 -9.05
C PRO A 151 -2.00 -2.84 -9.61
N THR A 152 -0.91 -3.01 -8.88
CA THR A 152 0.12 -4.00 -9.21
C THR A 152 -0.37 -5.40 -8.93
N GLY A 153 -1.28 -5.53 -8.00
CA GLY A 153 -1.96 -6.75 -7.62
C GLY A 153 -3.02 -6.47 -6.56
N LEU A 154 -3.81 -7.49 -6.31
CA LEU A 154 -4.81 -7.51 -5.27
C LEU A 154 -4.33 -8.37 -4.10
N GLY A 155 -4.76 -8.01 -2.93
CA GLY A 155 -4.64 -8.76 -1.71
C GLY A 155 -5.93 -8.74 -0.93
N ALA A 156 -5.91 -9.33 0.22
CA ALA A 156 -6.97 -9.24 1.22
C ALA A 156 -6.34 -9.23 2.60
N ARG A 157 -7.15 -9.08 3.62
CA ARG A 157 -6.76 -9.39 4.98
C ARG A 157 -7.52 -10.61 5.47
N GLY A 158 -6.96 -11.30 6.47
CA GLY A 158 -7.56 -12.45 7.10
C GLY A 158 -6.89 -12.72 8.42
N ILE A 159 -7.33 -13.76 9.11
CA ILE A 159 -6.63 -14.26 10.28
C ILE A 159 -5.60 -15.30 9.82
N ILE A 160 -4.31 -14.96 9.92
CA ILE A 160 -3.25 -15.98 9.79
C ILE A 160 -3.24 -16.80 11.07
N VAL A 161 -3.32 -18.11 10.93
CA VAL A 161 -3.29 -19.06 12.04
C VAL A 161 -2.08 -19.96 11.97
N ASN A 162 -1.45 -20.22 13.13
CA ASN A 162 -0.36 -21.17 13.30
C ASN A 162 -0.92 -22.50 13.79
N LEU A 163 -1.12 -23.44 12.88
CA LEU A 163 -1.72 -24.75 13.15
C LEU A 163 -0.90 -25.58 14.14
N ASP A 164 0.43 -25.41 14.14
CA ASP A 164 1.32 -26.15 15.06
C ASP A 164 1.07 -25.73 16.51
N LEU A 165 0.74 -24.45 16.78
CA LEU A 165 0.40 -23.98 18.12
C LEU A 165 -0.99 -24.46 18.56
N PHE A 166 -1.97 -24.55 17.65
CA PHE A 166 -3.26 -25.16 17.93
C PHE A 166 -3.10 -26.66 18.31
N GLU A 167 -2.31 -27.40 17.52
CA GLU A 167 -2.01 -28.82 17.81
C GLU A 167 -1.29 -28.98 19.16
N ALA A 168 -0.25 -28.17 19.42
CA ALA A 168 0.51 -28.19 20.67
C ALA A 168 -0.35 -27.89 21.89
N ALA A 169 -1.32 -26.98 21.75
CA ALA A 169 -2.29 -26.65 22.81
C ALA A 169 -3.40 -27.70 22.96
N GLY A 170 -3.59 -28.59 22.00
CA GLY A 170 -4.73 -29.52 21.92
C GLY A 170 -6.08 -28.83 21.74
N ILE A 171 -6.08 -27.70 21.07
CA ILE A 171 -7.27 -26.87 20.78
C ILE A 171 -7.59 -27.02 19.30
N GLU A 172 -8.85 -27.22 18.97
CA GLU A 172 -9.31 -27.31 17.60
C GLU A 172 -9.29 -25.91 16.95
N VAL A 173 -8.91 -25.84 15.67
CA VAL A 173 -9.02 -24.61 14.87
C VAL A 173 -10.50 -24.26 14.70
N PRO A 174 -10.91 -23.01 14.96
CA PRO A 174 -12.32 -22.61 14.82
C PRO A 174 -12.84 -22.81 13.38
N ASP A 175 -14.13 -23.08 13.27
CA ASP A 175 -14.86 -23.02 12.00
C ASP A 175 -15.06 -21.52 11.62
N ASP A 176 -14.30 -21.07 10.62
CA ASP A 176 -14.27 -19.65 10.20
C ASP A 176 -15.55 -19.17 9.53
N THR A 177 -16.52 -20.08 9.29
CA THR A 177 -17.84 -19.72 8.74
C THR A 177 -18.86 -19.33 9.81
N THR A 178 -18.57 -19.61 11.10
CA THR A 178 -19.56 -19.45 12.18
C THR A 178 -19.02 -18.82 13.46
N TRP A 179 -17.70 -18.66 13.59
CA TRP A 179 -17.12 -18.13 14.82
C TRP A 179 -17.38 -16.63 15.03
N THR A 180 -17.42 -16.24 16.30
CA THR A 180 -17.68 -14.86 16.74
C THR A 180 -16.40 -14.20 17.27
N TRP A 181 -16.42 -12.87 17.42
CA TRP A 181 -15.34 -12.14 18.10
C TRP A 181 -15.15 -12.60 19.55
N SER A 182 -16.24 -13.04 20.24
CA SER A 182 -16.15 -13.66 21.57
C SER A 182 -15.41 -15.00 21.51
N ASP A 183 -15.67 -15.82 20.50
CA ASP A 183 -14.95 -17.09 20.31
C ASP A 183 -13.47 -16.84 20.02
N TYR A 184 -13.14 -15.78 19.29
CA TYR A 184 -11.75 -15.37 19.02
C TYR A 184 -11.00 -15.04 20.31
N VAL A 185 -11.59 -14.20 21.19
CA VAL A 185 -11.00 -13.84 22.49
C VAL A 185 -10.84 -15.08 23.38
N ASP A 186 -11.90 -15.89 23.51
CA ASP A 186 -11.89 -17.10 24.32
C ASP A 186 -10.85 -18.12 23.84
N THR A 187 -10.74 -18.28 22.51
CA THR A 187 -9.73 -19.16 21.89
C THR A 187 -8.33 -18.64 22.12
N ALA A 188 -8.10 -17.34 21.97
CA ALA A 188 -6.82 -16.71 22.25
C ALA A 188 -6.38 -16.90 23.72
N ALA A 189 -7.31 -16.71 24.66
CA ALA A 189 -7.02 -16.90 26.10
C ALA A 189 -6.69 -18.38 26.40
N LYS A 190 -7.43 -19.34 25.85
CA LYS A 190 -7.16 -20.77 26.02
C LYS A 190 -5.80 -21.18 25.44
N LEU A 191 -5.48 -20.69 24.22
CA LEU A 191 -4.18 -20.94 23.57
C LEU A 191 -3.04 -20.39 24.42
N SER A 192 -3.08 -19.13 24.82
CA SER A 192 -2.04 -18.55 25.69
C SER A 192 -1.85 -19.32 27.00
N ALA A 193 -2.93 -19.80 27.61
CA ALA A 193 -2.87 -20.56 28.86
C ALA A 193 -2.27 -21.98 28.69
N ALA A 194 -2.37 -22.57 27.49
CA ALA A 194 -1.88 -23.91 27.20
C ALA A 194 -0.47 -23.93 26.60
N LEU A 195 -0.02 -22.82 26.02
CA LEU A 195 1.27 -22.71 25.33
C LEU A 195 2.39 -22.32 26.31
N PRO A 196 3.68 -22.51 25.95
CA PRO A 196 4.81 -22.06 26.74
C PRO A 196 4.84 -20.53 26.92
N ASP A 197 5.48 -20.09 28.01
CA ASP A 197 5.72 -18.67 28.26
C ASP A 197 6.39 -17.98 27.05
N GLY A 198 5.87 -16.83 26.65
CA GLY A 198 6.32 -16.07 25.49
C GLY A 198 5.59 -16.42 24.19
N SER A 199 4.68 -17.41 24.23
CA SER A 199 3.73 -17.66 23.16
C SER A 199 2.34 -17.14 23.53
N PHE A 200 1.62 -16.62 22.53
CA PHE A 200 0.33 -15.96 22.72
C PHE A 200 -0.74 -16.53 21.79
N GLY A 201 -2.00 -16.44 22.20
CA GLY A 201 -3.12 -16.86 21.40
C GLY A 201 -3.41 -15.92 20.24
N ALA A 202 -3.28 -14.61 20.46
CA ALA A 202 -3.53 -13.62 19.41
C ALA A 202 -2.62 -12.38 19.54
N THR A 203 -2.55 -11.59 18.46
CA THR A 203 -2.07 -10.21 18.48
C THR A 203 -3.24 -9.25 18.64
N ILE A 204 -2.97 -8.03 19.15
CA ILE A 204 -3.90 -6.91 19.06
C ILE A 204 -3.72 -6.20 17.71
N ASN A 205 -4.78 -5.49 17.28
CA ASN A 205 -4.74 -4.73 16.03
C ASN A 205 -5.61 -3.47 16.13
N SER A 206 -5.01 -2.29 15.91
CA SER A 206 -5.70 -0.99 15.86
C SER A 206 -5.45 -0.34 14.50
N THR A 207 -5.85 -1.01 13.43
CA THR A 207 -5.69 -0.53 12.05
C THR A 207 -7.01 -0.04 11.47
N GLU A 208 -6.90 0.88 10.51
CA GLU A 208 -8.03 1.31 9.68
C GLU A 208 -8.71 0.11 9.02
N GLN A 209 -7.92 -0.88 8.57
CA GLN A 209 -8.44 -2.05 7.88
C GLN A 209 -9.28 -2.95 8.81
N LEU A 210 -8.85 -3.17 10.07
CA LEU A 210 -9.68 -3.92 11.01
C LEU A 210 -10.95 -3.14 11.35
N LEU A 211 -10.85 -1.83 11.58
CA LEU A 211 -12.02 -0.98 11.81
C LEU A 211 -13.02 -1.04 10.65
N ASN A 212 -12.52 -0.93 9.41
CA ASN A 212 -13.39 -1.01 8.23
C ASN A 212 -13.99 -2.41 8.07
N THR A 213 -13.24 -3.48 8.35
CA THR A 213 -13.76 -4.86 8.36
C THR A 213 -14.93 -4.99 9.35
N ILE A 214 -14.75 -4.51 10.59
CA ILE A 214 -15.81 -4.54 11.62
C ILE A 214 -17.03 -3.71 11.18
N ALA A 215 -16.83 -2.52 10.62
CA ALA A 215 -17.93 -1.68 10.12
C ALA A 215 -18.70 -2.38 8.99
N ARG A 216 -17.98 -2.97 8.05
CA ARG A 216 -18.58 -3.66 6.89
C ARG A 216 -19.39 -4.90 7.27
N GLN A 217 -19.08 -5.58 8.37
CA GLN A 217 -19.90 -6.66 8.93
C GLN A 217 -21.34 -6.20 9.28
N SER A 218 -21.54 -4.90 9.50
CA SER A 218 -22.83 -4.28 9.75
C SER A 218 -23.40 -3.52 8.54
N GLY A 219 -22.70 -3.55 7.40
CA GLY A 219 -23.08 -2.81 6.19
C GLY A 219 -22.62 -1.34 6.18
N ASP A 220 -21.80 -0.93 7.15
CA ASP A 220 -21.21 0.40 7.24
C ASP A 220 -19.81 0.45 6.57
N ASN A 221 -19.24 1.63 6.45
CA ASN A 221 -17.86 1.86 6.00
C ASN A 221 -17.24 3.00 6.82
N VAL A 222 -15.91 3.06 6.86
CA VAL A 222 -15.19 4.18 7.52
C VAL A 222 -15.55 5.52 6.88
N TYR A 223 -15.82 5.52 5.59
CA TYR A 223 -16.20 6.71 4.83
C TYR A 223 -17.57 6.56 4.20
N THR A 224 -18.22 7.68 3.93
CA THR A 224 -19.44 7.75 3.13
C THR A 224 -19.11 8.02 1.66
N GLU A 225 -20.03 7.68 0.75
CA GLU A 225 -19.82 7.91 -0.70
C GLU A 225 -19.62 9.39 -1.07
N ASP A 226 -20.12 10.31 -0.25
CA ASP A 226 -19.92 11.75 -0.41
C ASP A 226 -18.64 12.28 0.25
N GLY A 227 -17.78 11.38 0.73
CA GLY A 227 -16.46 11.69 1.29
C GLY A 227 -16.44 12.11 2.75
N GLY A 228 -17.54 11.92 3.47
CA GLY A 228 -17.64 12.16 4.91
C GLY A 228 -17.17 10.95 5.74
N VAL A 229 -17.25 11.08 7.07
CA VAL A 229 -17.04 9.98 8.02
C VAL A 229 -18.34 9.16 8.12
N GLY A 230 -18.21 7.82 8.04
CA GLY A 230 -19.31 6.88 8.26
C GLY A 230 -19.79 6.83 9.71
N ASP A 231 -20.84 6.05 9.96
CA ASP A 231 -21.34 5.82 11.34
C ASP A 231 -20.48 4.76 12.04
N ILE A 232 -19.26 5.14 12.42
CA ILE A 232 -18.22 4.22 12.88
C ILE A 232 -17.82 4.39 14.37
N GLU A 233 -18.49 5.25 15.13
CA GLU A 233 -18.13 5.48 16.55
C GLU A 233 -18.24 4.19 17.37
N GLU A 234 -19.35 3.46 17.24
CA GLU A 234 -19.54 2.21 17.97
C GLU A 234 -18.63 1.08 17.46
N HIS A 235 -18.28 1.07 16.16
CA HIS A 235 -17.33 0.11 15.58
C HIS A 235 -15.90 0.34 16.07
N ALA A 236 -15.47 1.60 16.13
CA ALA A 236 -14.17 1.97 16.70
C ALA A 236 -14.08 1.64 18.19
N LYS A 237 -15.14 1.94 18.95
CA LYS A 237 -15.26 1.57 20.35
C LYS A 237 -15.15 0.06 20.53
N PHE A 238 -15.89 -0.73 19.74
CA PHE A 238 -15.85 -2.19 19.78
C PHE A 238 -14.42 -2.71 19.52
N MET A 239 -13.74 -2.22 18.50
CA MET A 239 -12.35 -2.60 18.19
C MET A 239 -11.39 -2.31 19.36
N PHE A 240 -11.54 -1.15 20.01
CA PHE A 240 -10.70 -0.81 21.16
C PHE A 240 -11.01 -1.67 22.39
N GLU A 241 -12.29 -2.02 22.61
CA GLU A 241 -12.71 -2.95 23.66
C GLU A 241 -12.19 -4.36 23.41
N LEU A 242 -12.27 -4.86 22.16
CA LEU A 242 -11.73 -6.16 21.74
C LEU A 242 -10.24 -6.29 22.07
N ASN A 243 -9.45 -5.31 21.69
CA ASN A 243 -8.01 -5.30 22.00
C ASN A 243 -7.73 -5.28 23.51
N SER A 244 -8.52 -4.52 24.27
CA SER A 244 -8.41 -4.47 25.72
C SER A 244 -8.79 -5.80 26.37
N GLU A 245 -9.80 -6.48 25.83
CA GLU A 245 -10.25 -7.79 26.30
C GLU A 245 -9.23 -8.89 25.99
N LEU A 246 -8.63 -8.89 24.80
CA LEU A 246 -7.52 -9.80 24.47
C LEU A 246 -6.36 -9.71 25.45
N ILE A 247 -5.97 -8.50 25.86
CA ILE A 247 -4.92 -8.31 26.86
C ILE A 247 -5.40 -8.74 28.26
N SER A 248 -6.60 -8.33 28.68
CA SER A 248 -7.09 -8.58 30.03
C SER A 248 -7.37 -10.05 30.32
N THR A 249 -7.71 -10.84 29.30
CA THR A 249 -7.90 -12.30 29.37
C THR A 249 -6.58 -13.06 29.25
N GLY A 250 -5.47 -12.37 28.96
CA GLY A 250 -4.17 -12.99 28.70
C GLY A 250 -4.04 -13.62 27.31
N GLY A 251 -5.01 -13.40 26.41
CA GLY A 251 -5.00 -13.92 25.05
C GLY A 251 -3.96 -13.25 24.15
N ALA A 252 -3.58 -12.02 24.46
CA ALA A 252 -2.55 -11.25 23.76
C ALA A 252 -1.50 -10.70 24.74
N PRO A 253 -0.30 -10.31 24.25
CA PRO A 253 0.71 -9.66 25.07
C PRO A 253 0.23 -8.29 25.57
N ASP A 254 0.89 -7.78 26.62
CA ASP A 254 0.57 -6.46 27.17
C ASP A 254 0.81 -5.31 26.16
N ALA A 255 0.28 -4.13 26.48
CA ALA A 255 0.33 -2.97 25.59
C ALA A 255 1.76 -2.54 25.22
N SER A 256 2.72 -2.66 26.13
CA SER A 256 4.11 -2.26 25.89
C SER A 256 4.78 -3.20 24.91
N PHE A 257 4.66 -4.51 25.17
CA PHE A 257 5.19 -5.53 24.27
C PHE A 257 4.54 -5.47 22.87
N SER A 258 3.22 -5.29 22.80
CA SER A 258 2.49 -5.17 21.54
C SER A 258 2.97 -3.96 20.71
N SER A 259 3.20 -2.81 21.35
CA SER A 259 3.73 -1.61 20.65
C SER A 259 5.16 -1.79 20.14
N GLU A 260 5.97 -2.62 20.79
CA GLU A 260 7.32 -2.97 20.30
C GLU A 260 7.24 -3.81 19.01
N GLN A 261 6.25 -4.73 18.92
CA GLN A 261 6.07 -5.59 17.75
C GLN A 261 5.83 -4.79 16.47
N ASP A 262 5.10 -3.68 16.53
CA ASP A 262 4.79 -2.85 15.36
C ASP A 262 6.04 -2.23 14.72
N SER A 263 7.10 -2.05 15.50
CA SER A 263 8.37 -1.48 15.01
C SER A 263 9.35 -2.51 14.43
N LEU A 264 9.05 -3.81 14.58
CA LEU A 264 9.92 -4.90 14.14
C LEU A 264 9.69 -5.24 12.65
N ALA A 265 10.72 -5.76 12.00
CA ALA A 265 10.58 -6.43 10.70
C ALA A 265 9.66 -7.66 10.83
N LEU A 266 8.96 -8.04 9.77
CA LEU A 266 7.96 -9.11 9.80
C LEU A 266 8.51 -10.42 10.37
N GLU A 267 9.72 -10.79 9.98
CA GLU A 267 10.42 -12.01 10.43
C GLU A 267 10.69 -12.03 11.94
N GLN A 268 10.72 -10.87 12.56
CA GLN A 268 11.00 -10.69 13.99
C GLN A 268 9.73 -10.56 14.83
N ARG A 269 8.57 -10.34 14.20
CA ARG A 269 7.27 -10.27 14.89
C ARG A 269 6.88 -11.65 15.43
N LEU A 270 5.92 -11.67 16.34
CA LEU A 270 5.42 -12.88 16.96
C LEU A 270 5.01 -13.97 15.93
N MET A 271 4.34 -13.60 14.84
CA MET A 271 3.97 -14.54 13.78
C MET A 271 5.22 -15.03 13.02
N GLY A 272 6.14 -14.14 12.68
CA GLY A 272 7.40 -14.48 12.00
C GLY A 272 8.35 -15.33 12.83
N THR A 273 8.25 -15.27 14.16
CA THR A 273 9.01 -16.14 15.09
C THR A 273 8.23 -17.37 15.53
N GLY A 274 7.00 -17.58 15.06
CA GLY A 274 6.16 -18.73 15.39
C GLY A 274 5.58 -18.69 16.81
N ASN A 275 5.55 -17.53 17.46
CA ASN A 275 5.16 -17.40 18.87
C ASN A 275 3.74 -16.79 19.07
N VAL A 276 2.91 -16.77 18.03
CA VAL A 276 1.49 -16.41 18.14
C VAL A 276 0.64 -17.34 17.29
N ALA A 277 -0.52 -17.70 17.83
CA ALA A 277 -1.41 -18.65 17.17
C ALA A 277 -2.34 -17.99 16.14
N MET A 278 -2.75 -16.75 16.35
CA MET A 278 -3.68 -16.01 15.48
C MET A 278 -3.26 -14.56 15.32
N SER A 279 -3.33 -14.00 14.10
CA SER A 279 -3.08 -12.58 13.84
C SER A 279 -3.88 -12.10 12.64
N PHE A 280 -4.51 -10.91 12.75
CA PHE A 280 -5.17 -10.24 11.62
C PHE A 280 -4.15 -9.54 10.77
N GLU A 281 -3.87 -10.07 9.57
CA GLU A 281 -2.75 -9.64 8.73
C GLU A 281 -3.14 -9.54 7.25
N PRO A 282 -2.35 -8.80 6.45
CA PRO A 282 -2.38 -8.94 5.00
C PRO A 282 -1.97 -10.36 4.59
N ILE A 283 -2.73 -10.98 3.68
CA ILE A 283 -2.44 -12.34 3.23
C ILE A 283 -1.07 -12.47 2.54
N ASN A 284 -0.56 -11.40 1.94
CA ASN A 284 0.76 -11.38 1.32
C ASN A 284 1.94 -11.47 2.32
N PHE A 285 1.68 -11.40 3.63
CA PHE A 285 2.70 -11.67 4.65
C PHE A 285 2.87 -13.18 4.95
N LEU A 286 1.93 -14.00 4.50
CA LEU A 286 1.95 -15.44 4.77
C LEU A 286 3.25 -16.14 4.34
N PRO A 287 3.83 -15.91 3.13
CA PRO A 287 5.09 -16.52 2.75
C PRO A 287 6.26 -16.10 3.66
N ILE A 288 6.33 -14.81 4.00
CA ILE A 288 7.39 -14.27 4.87
C ILE A 288 7.33 -14.92 6.24
N TYR A 289 6.13 -15.02 6.81
CA TYR A 289 5.93 -15.67 8.11
C TYR A 289 6.20 -17.17 8.08
N LYS A 290 5.81 -17.86 7.00
CA LYS A 290 6.10 -19.28 6.83
C LYS A 290 7.59 -19.55 6.72
N ASP A 291 8.29 -18.78 5.91
CA ASP A 291 9.74 -18.94 5.70
C ASP A 291 10.54 -18.64 6.97
N SER A 292 10.15 -17.61 7.72
CA SER A 292 10.88 -17.21 8.93
C SER A 292 10.57 -18.08 10.14
N SER A 293 9.32 -18.48 10.35
CA SER A 293 8.92 -19.32 11.48
C SER A 293 9.10 -20.83 11.23
N GLY A 294 9.03 -21.25 9.96
CA GLY A 294 8.93 -22.65 9.59
C GLY A 294 7.61 -23.33 9.99
N ALA A 295 6.65 -22.57 10.49
CA ALA A 295 5.38 -23.08 11.00
C ALA A 295 4.40 -23.47 9.90
N ASN A 296 3.48 -24.36 10.21
CA ASN A 296 2.34 -24.69 9.36
C ASN A 296 1.26 -23.62 9.53
N LEU A 297 1.16 -22.70 8.55
CA LEU A 297 0.25 -21.57 8.59
C LEU A 297 -0.93 -21.76 7.64
N ALA A 298 -2.10 -21.23 8.03
CA ALA A 298 -3.30 -21.18 7.22
C ALA A 298 -3.97 -19.80 7.31
N LEU A 299 -4.97 -19.56 6.45
CA LEU A 299 -5.79 -18.36 6.44
C LEU A 299 -7.23 -18.71 6.82
N LEU A 300 -7.81 -17.93 7.70
CA LEU A 300 -9.22 -17.99 8.07
C LEU A 300 -9.89 -16.65 7.78
N ASP A 301 -11.21 -16.69 7.50
CA ASP A 301 -12.02 -15.49 7.58
C ASP A 301 -11.96 -14.88 8.98
N VAL A 302 -12.23 -13.60 9.09
CA VAL A 302 -12.38 -12.97 10.40
C VAL A 302 -13.65 -13.46 11.09
N PRO A 303 -13.71 -13.40 12.43
CA PRO A 303 -14.97 -13.68 13.17
C PRO A 303 -16.14 -12.85 12.63
N ASN A 304 -17.27 -13.49 12.33
CA ASN A 304 -18.39 -12.85 11.62
C ASN A 304 -19.79 -13.27 12.09
N ASP A 305 -19.88 -14.14 13.10
CA ASP A 305 -21.14 -14.67 13.63
C ASP A 305 -22.04 -15.32 12.54
N GLY A 306 -21.44 -15.95 11.52
CA GLY A 306 -22.13 -16.56 10.39
C GLY A 306 -22.73 -15.56 9.39
N GLY A 307 -22.35 -14.28 9.48
CA GLY A 307 -22.71 -13.21 8.55
C GLY A 307 -21.65 -12.93 7.49
N ASP A 308 -21.70 -11.73 6.93
CA ASP A 308 -20.64 -11.20 6.05
C ASP A 308 -19.36 -11.01 6.87
N PRO A 309 -18.21 -11.59 6.48
CA PRO A 309 -16.94 -11.35 7.18
C PRO A 309 -16.42 -9.90 7.04
N GLY A 310 -17.02 -9.08 6.19
CA GLY A 310 -16.62 -7.68 5.97
C GLY A 310 -15.28 -7.53 5.23
N LEU A 311 -14.73 -8.61 4.72
CA LEU A 311 -13.49 -8.61 3.94
C LEU A 311 -13.74 -8.12 2.52
N TRP A 312 -12.72 -7.58 1.86
CA TRP A 312 -12.80 -7.13 0.47
C TRP A 312 -11.43 -7.23 -0.22
N PRO A 313 -11.41 -7.39 -1.55
CA PRO A 313 -10.17 -7.31 -2.31
C PRO A 313 -9.58 -5.90 -2.21
N GLN A 314 -8.31 -5.80 -1.85
CA GLN A 314 -7.60 -4.52 -1.68
C GLN A 314 -6.46 -4.41 -2.68
N PRO A 315 -6.29 -3.26 -3.36
CA PRO A 315 -5.05 -3.00 -4.06
C PRO A 315 -3.88 -3.03 -3.08
N THR A 316 -2.83 -3.76 -3.41
CA THR A 316 -1.65 -3.79 -2.54
C THR A 316 -0.87 -2.49 -2.65
N VAL A 317 -0.48 -2.13 -3.85
CA VAL A 317 0.07 -0.83 -4.27
C VAL A 317 -0.37 -0.56 -5.70
N LEU A 318 -0.21 0.68 -6.16
CA LEU A 318 -0.52 1.07 -7.52
C LEU A 318 0.69 1.69 -8.19
N TYR A 319 0.77 1.60 -9.52
CA TYR A 319 1.62 2.45 -10.32
C TYR A 319 0.79 3.59 -10.90
N ALA A 320 1.34 4.80 -10.78
CA ALA A 320 0.76 6.03 -11.30
C ALA A 320 1.78 6.78 -12.13
N ALA A 321 1.31 7.60 -13.06
CA ALA A 321 2.14 8.53 -13.80
C ALA A 321 1.95 9.96 -13.26
N SER A 322 3.01 10.76 -13.31
CA SER A 322 2.97 12.16 -12.92
C SER A 322 2.31 13.03 -14.00
N ALA A 323 1.39 13.90 -13.59
CA ALA A 323 0.86 14.94 -14.48
C ALA A 323 1.94 15.94 -14.95
N GLN A 324 3.09 15.98 -14.27
CA GLN A 324 4.22 16.87 -14.61
C GLN A 324 5.23 16.18 -15.55
N SER A 325 5.05 14.90 -15.86
CA SER A 325 5.91 14.18 -16.79
C SER A 325 5.90 14.85 -18.18
N LYS A 326 7.07 14.95 -18.78
CA LYS A 326 7.22 15.39 -20.17
C LYS A 326 7.05 14.24 -21.16
N HIS A 327 6.95 13.02 -20.63
CA HIS A 327 6.91 11.76 -21.35
C HIS A 327 5.72 10.90 -20.89
N PRO A 328 4.47 11.42 -20.94
CA PRO A 328 3.29 10.70 -20.41
C PRO A 328 3.05 9.37 -21.12
N LYS A 329 3.33 9.28 -22.42
CA LYS A 329 3.18 8.04 -23.21
C LYS A 329 4.20 6.99 -22.79
N GLU A 330 5.46 7.38 -22.70
CA GLU A 330 6.53 6.47 -22.28
C GLU A 330 6.36 6.05 -20.81
N SER A 331 5.80 6.93 -19.96
CA SER A 331 5.42 6.57 -18.59
C SER A 331 4.33 5.49 -18.58
N ALA A 332 3.30 5.64 -19.42
CA ALA A 332 2.25 4.63 -19.58
C ALA A 332 2.80 3.30 -20.14
N MET A 333 3.70 3.36 -21.13
CA MET A 333 4.39 2.16 -21.65
C MET A 333 5.19 1.43 -20.57
N LEU A 334 5.83 2.15 -19.66
CA LEU A 334 6.54 1.52 -18.54
C LEU A 334 5.56 0.87 -17.56
N ILE A 335 4.45 1.52 -17.23
CA ILE A 335 3.39 0.95 -16.38
C ILE A 335 2.81 -0.30 -17.03
N ASP A 336 2.45 -0.23 -18.32
CA ASP A 336 1.95 -1.38 -19.08
C ASP A 336 2.93 -2.55 -19.07
N TRP A 337 4.21 -2.28 -19.33
CA TRP A 337 5.26 -3.28 -19.28
C TRP A 337 5.38 -3.98 -17.93
N LEU A 338 5.36 -3.21 -16.86
CA LEU A 338 5.50 -3.74 -15.49
C LEU A 338 4.30 -4.61 -15.07
N LEU A 339 3.11 -4.34 -15.62
CA LEU A 339 1.86 -4.97 -15.21
C LEU A 339 1.33 -6.03 -16.19
N ASN A 340 1.53 -5.82 -17.50
CA ASN A 340 0.88 -6.62 -18.54
C ASN A 340 1.85 -7.48 -19.37
N SER A 341 3.17 -7.22 -19.27
CA SER A 341 4.15 -8.01 -20.02
C SER A 341 4.27 -9.42 -19.47
N THR A 342 4.15 -10.43 -20.35
CA THR A 342 4.43 -11.84 -19.99
C THR A 342 5.90 -12.13 -19.70
N GLU A 343 6.82 -11.18 -20.01
CA GLU A 343 8.23 -11.31 -19.69
C GLU A 343 8.59 -10.67 -18.34
N ALA A 344 7.97 -9.53 -17.99
CA ALA A 344 8.32 -8.72 -16.83
C ALA A 344 7.38 -8.91 -15.64
N ALA A 345 6.06 -8.94 -15.88
CA ALA A 345 5.08 -9.03 -14.80
C ALA A 345 5.23 -10.32 -13.96
N PRO A 346 5.51 -11.50 -14.54
CA PRO A 346 5.71 -12.73 -13.77
C PRO A 346 6.88 -12.69 -12.78
N LEU A 347 7.86 -11.81 -12.97
CA LEU A 347 8.99 -11.66 -12.05
C LEU A 347 8.57 -11.20 -10.65
N ASN A 348 7.46 -10.48 -10.55
CA ASN A 348 6.89 -10.10 -9.26
C ASN A 348 6.32 -11.30 -8.49
N LYS A 349 5.90 -12.36 -9.20
CA LYS A 349 5.06 -13.41 -8.62
C LYS A 349 3.92 -12.77 -7.80
N LEU A 350 3.85 -13.08 -6.51
CA LEU A 350 2.90 -12.49 -5.56
C LEU A 350 3.51 -11.43 -4.64
N THR A 351 4.75 -10.97 -4.89
CA THR A 351 5.46 -9.98 -4.04
C THR A 351 4.66 -8.67 -3.89
N LEU A 352 4.01 -8.24 -4.95
CA LEU A 352 3.16 -7.04 -4.97
C LEU A 352 1.66 -7.38 -5.03
N GLY A 353 1.28 -8.55 -4.48
CA GLY A 353 -0.09 -9.05 -4.53
C GLY A 353 -0.36 -9.97 -5.72
N ILE A 354 -1.56 -10.53 -5.75
CA ILE A 354 -2.03 -11.39 -6.84
C ILE A 354 -2.37 -10.51 -8.02
N SER A 355 -1.79 -10.79 -9.19
CA SER A 355 -1.98 -9.95 -10.38
C SER A 355 -3.47 -9.70 -10.65
N ALA A 356 -3.83 -8.44 -10.82
CA ALA A 356 -5.17 -8.06 -11.26
C ALA A 356 -5.40 -8.29 -12.76
N ASN A 357 -4.32 -8.55 -13.53
CA ASN A 357 -4.41 -8.96 -14.92
C ASN A 357 -4.54 -10.49 -15.00
N PRO A 358 -5.68 -11.03 -15.48
CA PRO A 358 -5.93 -12.46 -15.52
C PRO A 358 -4.99 -13.23 -16.46
N ASP A 359 -4.45 -12.60 -17.52
CA ASP A 359 -3.52 -13.26 -18.43
C ASP A 359 -2.16 -13.47 -17.74
N VAL A 360 -1.69 -12.49 -16.97
CA VAL A 360 -0.48 -12.62 -16.14
C VAL A 360 -0.69 -13.65 -15.05
N LEU A 361 -1.85 -13.63 -14.39
CA LEU A 361 -2.18 -14.60 -13.35
C LEU A 361 -2.19 -16.04 -13.90
N ALA A 362 -2.77 -16.24 -15.09
CA ALA A 362 -2.79 -17.55 -15.76
C ALA A 362 -1.38 -18.05 -16.13
N GLU A 363 -0.44 -17.13 -16.45
CA GLU A 363 0.95 -17.48 -16.74
C GLU A 363 1.71 -17.94 -15.49
N ILE A 364 1.50 -17.25 -14.34
CA ILE A 364 2.27 -17.53 -13.12
C ILE A 364 1.66 -18.61 -12.21
N SER A 365 0.34 -18.82 -12.26
CA SER A 365 -0.37 -19.70 -11.34
C SER A 365 0.05 -21.18 -11.43
N PRO A 366 0.48 -21.74 -12.60
CA PRO A 366 0.97 -23.11 -12.65
C PRO A 366 2.23 -23.38 -11.80
N ASP A 367 2.98 -22.35 -11.50
CA ASP A 367 4.24 -22.41 -10.73
C ASP A 367 4.07 -21.93 -9.29
N PHE A 368 2.83 -21.80 -8.80
CA PHE A 368 2.57 -21.40 -7.42
C PHE A 368 3.06 -22.47 -6.45
N THR A 369 3.75 -22.05 -5.43
CA THR A 369 4.01 -22.84 -4.24
C THR A 369 2.69 -23.10 -3.49
N GLU A 370 2.70 -24.06 -2.55
CA GLU A 370 1.54 -24.32 -1.69
C GLU A 370 1.03 -23.04 -0.98
N VAL A 371 1.95 -22.18 -0.53
CA VAL A 371 1.60 -20.94 0.18
C VAL A 371 0.99 -19.91 -0.75
N GLU A 372 1.53 -19.79 -1.95
CA GLU A 372 0.98 -18.89 -2.98
C GLU A 372 -0.41 -19.34 -3.42
N GLN A 373 -0.64 -20.68 -3.48
CA GLN A 373 -1.96 -21.22 -3.77
C GLN A 373 -2.96 -20.92 -2.64
N ILE A 374 -2.56 -21.06 -1.36
CA ILE A 374 -3.41 -20.69 -0.21
C ILE A 374 -3.83 -19.21 -0.30
N GLN A 375 -2.90 -18.33 -0.66
CA GLN A 375 -3.20 -16.89 -0.83
C GLN A 375 -4.19 -16.65 -1.97
N SER A 376 -3.97 -17.30 -3.12
CA SER A 376 -4.83 -17.16 -4.30
C SER A 376 -6.24 -17.66 -4.01
N ASP A 377 -6.37 -18.86 -3.44
CA ASP A 377 -7.65 -19.47 -3.10
C ASP A 377 -8.44 -18.62 -2.08
N PHE A 378 -7.72 -18.02 -1.11
CA PHE A 378 -8.34 -17.13 -0.13
C PHE A 378 -8.83 -15.82 -0.77
N LEU A 379 -8.04 -15.23 -1.66
CA LEU A 379 -8.48 -14.02 -2.38
C LEU A 379 -9.67 -14.32 -3.29
N ASP A 380 -9.67 -15.45 -4.00
CA ASP A 380 -10.79 -15.88 -4.83
C ASP A 380 -12.06 -16.06 -3.99
N LYS A 381 -11.94 -16.63 -2.78
CA LYS A 381 -13.04 -16.72 -1.80
C LYS A 381 -13.60 -15.34 -1.47
N ILE A 382 -12.72 -14.35 -1.21
CA ILE A 382 -13.14 -12.97 -0.88
C ILE A 382 -13.80 -12.29 -2.09
N ILE A 383 -13.24 -12.45 -3.29
CA ILE A 383 -13.83 -11.88 -4.52
C ILE A 383 -15.22 -12.47 -4.80
N ALA A 384 -15.42 -13.74 -4.49
CA ALA A 384 -16.70 -14.42 -4.67
C ALA A 384 -17.77 -14.02 -3.64
N GLN A 385 -17.39 -13.37 -2.54
CA GLN A 385 -18.34 -12.84 -1.55
C GLN A 385 -19.01 -11.59 -2.12
N ASP A 386 -20.35 -11.56 -2.11
CA ASP A 386 -21.14 -10.41 -2.57
C ASP A 386 -21.27 -9.37 -1.43
N GLY A 387 -20.10 -8.87 -0.98
CA GLY A 387 -20.00 -7.92 0.12
C GLY A 387 -20.42 -6.49 -0.28
N ALA A 388 -20.61 -5.61 0.72
CA ALA A 388 -20.88 -4.20 0.49
C ALA A 388 -19.79 -3.55 -0.40
N PRO A 389 -20.13 -2.57 -1.26
CA PRO A 389 -19.13 -1.86 -2.06
C PRO A 389 -18.03 -1.24 -1.17
N ASN A 390 -16.81 -1.25 -1.65
CA ASN A 390 -15.75 -0.51 -0.98
C ASN A 390 -15.88 0.97 -1.28
N VAL A 391 -15.87 1.79 -0.22
CA VAL A 391 -15.89 3.26 -0.36
C VAL A 391 -14.43 3.76 -0.42
N GLN A 392 -14.15 4.59 -1.41
CA GLN A 392 -12.81 5.15 -1.59
C GLN A 392 -12.42 6.06 -0.43
N THR A 393 -11.14 6.04 -0.10
CA THR A 393 -10.56 6.97 0.88
C THR A 393 -10.62 8.40 0.32
N PRO A 394 -11.35 9.33 0.96
CA PRO A 394 -11.46 10.71 0.49
C PRO A 394 -10.16 11.51 0.76
N VAL A 395 -10.11 12.72 0.21
CA VAL A 395 -9.04 13.68 0.52
C VAL A 395 -9.00 13.92 2.04
N GLY A 396 -7.82 13.84 2.64
CA GLY A 396 -7.62 13.89 4.09
C GLY A 396 -7.71 12.55 4.81
N GLY A 397 -8.33 11.53 4.18
CA GLY A 397 -8.48 10.19 4.75
C GLY A 397 -7.17 9.43 4.96
N GLY A 398 -6.08 9.85 4.30
CA GLY A 398 -4.74 9.30 4.54
C GLY A 398 -4.26 9.41 5.99
N ALA A 399 -4.87 10.28 6.81
CA ALA A 399 -4.57 10.42 8.23
C ALA A 399 -5.23 9.36 9.12
N THR A 400 -6.20 8.60 8.61
CA THR A 400 -7.04 7.68 9.41
C THR A 400 -6.22 6.64 10.16
N GLN A 401 -5.24 6.03 9.48
CA GLN A 401 -4.38 5.01 10.10
C GLN A 401 -3.61 5.57 11.30
N GLU A 402 -3.06 6.77 11.20
CA GLU A 402 -2.33 7.41 12.30
C GLU A 402 -3.26 7.73 13.48
N ILE A 403 -4.44 8.29 13.20
CA ILE A 403 -5.41 8.68 14.23
C ILE A 403 -5.91 7.44 14.97
N VAL A 404 -6.33 6.38 14.27
CA VAL A 404 -6.88 5.17 14.89
C VAL A 404 -5.83 4.42 15.70
N ALA A 405 -4.60 4.29 15.22
CA ALA A 405 -3.51 3.64 15.95
C ALA A 405 -3.17 4.40 17.24
N ARG A 406 -3.12 5.73 17.15
CA ARG A 406 -2.89 6.58 18.33
C ARG A 406 -4.01 6.44 19.36
N MET A 407 -5.29 6.47 18.95
CA MET A 407 -6.43 6.26 19.86
C MET A 407 -6.39 4.87 20.51
N GLY A 408 -6.09 3.83 19.74
CA GLY A 408 -5.88 2.48 20.26
C GLY A 408 -4.80 2.45 21.34
N THR A 409 -3.66 3.09 21.09
CA THR A 409 -2.57 3.22 22.06
C THR A 409 -3.02 3.92 23.34
N GLU A 410 -3.78 5.02 23.25
CA GLU A 410 -4.30 5.73 24.45
C GLU A 410 -5.23 4.84 25.30
N VAL A 411 -6.05 3.99 24.66
CA VAL A 411 -6.91 3.02 25.34
C VAL A 411 -6.09 1.94 26.03
N LEU A 412 -5.14 1.33 25.30
CA LEU A 412 -4.32 0.21 25.80
C LEU A 412 -3.47 0.60 27.02
N PHE A 413 -3.00 1.86 27.07
CA PHE A 413 -2.28 2.40 28.24
C PHE A 413 -3.19 2.99 29.33
N GLY A 414 -4.52 2.84 29.19
CA GLY A 414 -5.51 3.29 30.16
C GLY A 414 -5.63 4.82 30.31
N ARG A 415 -5.21 5.57 29.28
CA ARG A 415 -5.28 7.03 29.27
C ARG A 415 -6.62 7.56 28.79
N LEU A 416 -7.30 6.81 27.94
CA LEU A 416 -8.68 7.06 27.48
C LEU A 416 -9.54 5.81 27.70
N SER A 417 -10.86 6.01 27.89
CA SER A 417 -11.82 4.92 27.72
C SER A 417 -12.01 4.62 26.23
N ALA A 418 -12.38 3.39 25.86
CA ALA A 418 -12.68 3.04 24.49
C ALA A 418 -13.76 3.96 23.86
N ALA A 419 -14.78 4.33 24.64
CA ALA A 419 -15.83 5.25 24.20
C ALA A 419 -15.30 6.68 23.97
N ASP A 420 -14.44 7.20 24.82
CA ASP A 420 -13.86 8.54 24.62
C ASP A 420 -12.88 8.55 23.44
N ALA A 421 -12.08 7.49 23.27
CA ALA A 421 -11.18 7.33 22.16
C ALA A 421 -11.91 7.24 20.82
N ALA A 422 -13.02 6.50 20.75
CA ALA A 422 -13.86 6.40 19.56
C ALA A 422 -14.45 7.77 19.15
N LYS A 423 -15.00 8.53 20.13
CA LYS A 423 -15.50 9.89 19.88
C LYS A 423 -14.39 10.83 19.38
N GLN A 424 -13.22 10.77 20.01
CA GLN A 424 -12.09 11.60 19.62
C GLN A 424 -11.59 11.21 18.21
N PHE A 425 -11.54 9.91 17.89
CA PHE A 425 -11.21 9.40 16.57
C PHE A 425 -12.12 10.00 15.50
N VAL A 426 -13.46 9.87 15.67
CA VAL A 426 -14.45 10.40 14.72
C VAL A 426 -14.31 11.91 14.57
N SER A 427 -14.12 12.64 15.67
CA SER A 427 -13.96 14.10 15.65
C SER A 427 -12.70 14.54 14.90
N GLU A 428 -11.58 13.86 15.13
CA GLU A 428 -10.30 14.19 14.46
C GLU A 428 -10.35 13.80 12.99
N LEU A 429 -10.92 12.64 12.65
CA LEU A 429 -11.10 12.22 11.26
C LEU A 429 -12.00 13.19 10.51
N THR A 430 -13.15 13.60 11.10
CA THR A 430 -14.01 14.63 10.51
C THR A 430 -13.25 15.92 10.23
N SER A 431 -12.37 16.34 11.16
CA SER A 431 -11.56 17.54 10.99
C SER A 431 -10.48 17.38 9.90
N ALA A 432 -9.98 16.17 9.67
CA ALA A 432 -9.00 15.89 8.64
C ALA A 432 -9.62 15.86 7.23
N LEU A 433 -10.87 15.44 7.13
CA LEU A 433 -11.62 15.43 5.87
C LEU A 433 -12.09 16.82 5.43
N GLY A 434 -12.22 17.79 6.33
CA GLY A 434 -12.58 19.19 6.05
C GLY A 434 -13.94 19.55 6.60
#